data_d808946ae1447cf3825922b65a396ba1
#
_entry.id   d808946ae1447cf3825922b65a396ba1
#
_cell.length_a   1.000
_cell.length_b   1.000
_cell.length_c   1.000
_cell.angle_alpha   90.00
_cell.angle_beta   90.00
_cell.angle_gamma   90.00
#
_symmetry.space_group_name_H-M   'P 1'
#
loop_
_entity.id
_entity.type
_entity.pdbx_description
1 polymer ?
#
loop_
_entity_poly.entity_id
_entity_poly.type
_entity_poly.pdbx_seq_one_letter_code
_entity_poly.pdbx_strand_id
1 'polypeptide(L)'
;VGSYYQNTQKQGTIDLMTKVTTLYNSEHQPINYLLINADKTETTVAYNKIQEFEEFFELVGDYAKVGYAHFNILSGHGYAQKSWYRNVGEADETPLSDIFGTYRHFHPDDRALLIRFLDDARKGLTTKLSKEMRVLREDGTYTWTHVNLLVKKYAPQDRIIEIISINYDITELKRTEEMLVKA
;
A
#
# COMPACT_ATOMS: atom_id res chain seq x y z
N VAL A 1 21.41 -1.47 20.80
CA VAL A 1 22.45 -0.47 20.51
C VAL A 1 23.23 -0.97 19.32
N GLY A 2 23.11 -0.32 18.18
CA GLY A 2 23.88 -0.62 16.99
C GLY A 2 25.27 0.02 17.10
N SER A 3 26.31 -0.72 16.75
CA SER A 3 27.68 -0.23 16.64
C SER A 3 28.19 -0.45 15.24
N TYR A 4 28.83 0.53 14.66
CA TYR A 4 29.43 0.46 13.32
C TYR A 4 30.91 0.14 13.45
N TYR A 5 31.38 -0.89 12.76
CA TYR A 5 32.78 -1.27 12.72
C TYR A 5 33.26 -1.29 11.27
N GLN A 6 34.43 -0.73 11.03
CA GLN A 6 35.11 -0.90 9.77
C GLN A 6 35.80 -2.27 9.75
N ASN A 7 35.33 -3.18 8.90
CA ASN A 7 35.96 -4.49 8.75
C ASN A 7 37.11 -4.40 7.74
N THR A 8 38.34 -4.69 8.19
CA THR A 8 39.52 -4.64 7.32
C THR A 8 39.56 -5.75 6.26
N GLN A 9 38.74 -6.79 6.38
CA GLN A 9 38.62 -7.87 5.39
C GLN A 9 37.45 -7.66 4.42
N LYS A 10 36.42 -6.89 4.80
CA LYS A 10 35.36 -6.42 3.91
C LYS A 10 35.57 -4.92 3.72
N GLN A 11 35.75 -4.47 2.49
CA GLN A 11 35.80 -3.04 2.19
C GLN A 11 34.43 -2.43 2.47
N GLY A 12 34.31 -1.65 3.55
CA GLY A 12 33.10 -0.89 3.87
C GLY A 12 32.73 -0.90 5.35
N THR A 13 31.65 -0.24 5.65
CA THR A 13 31.04 -0.19 6.99
C THR A 13 30.06 -1.34 7.15
N ILE A 14 30.11 -2.01 8.29
CA ILE A 14 29.13 -3.07 8.64
C ILE A 14 28.26 -2.60 9.80
N ASP A 15 27.00 -3.01 9.79
CA ASP A 15 26.03 -2.74 10.85
C ASP A 15 25.93 -3.98 11.75
N LEU A 16 26.40 -3.85 13.01
CA LEU A 16 26.41 -4.92 13.97
C LEU A 16 25.38 -4.71 15.08
N MET A 17 24.54 -5.71 15.30
CA MET A 17 23.75 -5.80 16.51
C MET A 17 24.49 -6.64 17.55
N THR A 18 24.85 -6.04 18.67
CA THR A 18 25.53 -6.72 19.78
C THR A 18 24.56 -6.93 20.93
N LYS A 19 24.39 -8.19 21.35
CA LYS A 19 23.69 -8.56 22.58
C LYS A 19 24.71 -8.95 23.64
N VAL A 20 24.66 -8.32 24.80
CA VAL A 20 25.51 -8.64 25.96
C VAL A 20 24.66 -9.30 27.04
N THR A 21 25.12 -10.44 27.53
CA THR A 21 24.47 -11.15 28.64
C THR A 21 25.50 -11.43 29.71
N THR A 22 25.22 -11.11 30.97
CA THR A 22 26.06 -11.42 32.11
C THR A 22 25.86 -12.87 32.53
N LEU A 23 26.94 -13.58 32.72
CA LEU A 23 26.96 -14.95 33.26
C LEU A 23 27.27 -14.89 34.74
N TYR A 24 26.55 -15.67 35.53
CA TYR A 24 26.65 -15.72 36.99
C TYR A 24 27.07 -17.12 37.44
N ASN A 25 27.82 -17.20 38.59
CA ASN A 25 28.08 -18.46 39.25
C ASN A 25 26.88 -18.92 40.09
N SER A 26 27.00 -20.07 40.77
CA SER A 26 25.98 -20.63 41.65
C SER A 26 25.62 -19.73 42.84
N GLU A 27 26.48 -18.77 43.21
CA GLU A 27 26.29 -17.79 44.26
C GLU A 27 25.74 -16.46 43.76
N HIS A 28 25.24 -16.39 42.49
CA HIS A 28 24.73 -15.20 41.81
C HIS A 28 25.77 -14.07 41.67
N GLN A 29 27.05 -14.36 41.67
CA GLN A 29 28.09 -13.38 41.37
C GLN A 29 28.41 -13.37 39.90
N PRO A 30 28.57 -12.20 39.27
CA PRO A 30 28.93 -12.11 37.87
C PRO A 30 30.33 -12.63 37.64
N ILE A 31 30.51 -13.61 36.74
CA ILE A 31 31.79 -14.24 36.45
C ILE A 31 32.29 -13.93 35.04
N ASN A 32 31.40 -13.63 34.12
CA ASN A 32 31.79 -13.38 32.75
C ASN A 32 30.65 -12.65 31.96
N TYR A 33 30.98 -12.25 30.74
CA TYR A 33 30.04 -11.66 29.80
C TYR A 33 30.03 -12.45 28.49
N LEU A 34 28.83 -12.79 28.02
CA LEU A 34 28.62 -13.36 26.70
C LEU A 34 28.24 -12.24 25.73
N LEU A 35 29.04 -12.06 24.70
CA LEU A 35 28.74 -11.14 23.61
C LEU A 35 28.32 -11.92 22.36
N ILE A 36 27.16 -11.62 21.83
CA ILE A 36 26.67 -12.17 20.56
C ILE A 36 26.58 -11.03 19.58
N ASN A 37 27.34 -11.11 18.49
CA ASN A 37 27.33 -10.13 17.41
C ASN A 37 26.63 -10.73 16.19
N ALA A 38 25.66 -10.00 15.64
CA ALA A 38 25.01 -10.33 14.39
C ALA A 38 25.24 -9.22 13.36
N ASP A 39 25.76 -9.57 12.20
CA ASP A 39 25.86 -8.67 11.06
C ASP A 39 24.47 -8.42 10.49
N LYS A 40 24.02 -7.18 10.52
CA LYS A 40 22.71 -6.71 10.04
C LYS A 40 22.81 -5.87 8.78
N THR A 41 23.98 -5.75 8.19
CA THR A 41 24.24 -4.83 7.06
C THR A 41 23.27 -5.05 5.90
N GLU A 42 23.09 -6.28 5.46
CA GLU A 42 22.17 -6.59 4.36
C GLU A 42 20.71 -6.26 4.71
N THR A 43 20.29 -6.57 5.94
CA THR A 43 18.94 -6.28 6.44
C THR A 43 18.72 -4.77 6.53
N THR A 44 19.69 -4.02 7.02
CA THR A 44 19.63 -2.55 7.14
C THR A 44 19.58 -1.90 5.77
N VAL A 45 20.42 -2.36 4.82
CA VAL A 45 20.40 -1.84 3.43
C VAL A 45 19.07 -2.12 2.75
N ALA A 46 18.53 -3.34 2.91
CA ALA A 46 17.23 -3.69 2.34
C ALA A 46 16.09 -2.85 2.95
N TYR A 47 16.10 -2.67 4.27
CA TYR A 47 15.13 -1.83 4.97
C TYR A 47 15.17 -0.38 4.48
N ASN A 48 16.36 0.22 4.37
CA ASN A 48 16.51 1.59 3.90
C ASN A 48 16.01 1.77 2.45
N LYS A 49 16.28 0.79 1.58
CA LYS A 49 15.76 0.81 0.20
C LYS A 49 14.23 0.74 0.15
N ILE A 50 13.61 -0.06 1.02
CA ILE A 50 12.14 -0.12 1.12
C ILE A 50 11.60 1.23 1.56
N GLN A 51 12.20 1.87 2.57
CA GLN A 51 11.80 3.19 3.06
C GLN A 51 11.92 4.27 1.98
N GLU A 52 13.06 4.34 1.27
CA GLU A 52 13.26 5.26 0.15
C GLU A 52 12.20 5.05 -0.96
N PHE A 53 11.85 3.81 -1.23
CA PHE A 53 10.83 3.47 -2.22
C PHE A 53 9.42 3.87 -1.77
N GLU A 54 9.08 3.66 -0.49
CA GLU A 54 7.82 4.12 0.10
C GLU A 54 7.68 5.64 0.04
N GLU A 55 8.72 6.39 0.44
CA GLU A 55 8.76 7.85 0.35
C GLU A 55 8.60 8.34 -1.09
N PHE A 56 9.29 7.71 -2.04
CA PHE A 56 9.15 8.02 -3.47
C PHE A 56 7.72 7.76 -3.97
N PHE A 57 7.12 6.64 -3.58
CA PHE A 57 5.75 6.29 -3.96
C PHE A 57 4.71 7.26 -3.41
N GLU A 58 4.86 7.68 -2.13
CA GLU A 58 3.99 8.71 -1.53
C GLU A 58 4.13 10.04 -2.29
N LEU A 59 5.36 10.46 -2.61
CA LEU A 59 5.63 11.66 -3.36
C LEU A 59 4.99 11.63 -4.76
N VAL A 60 5.14 10.54 -5.48
CA VAL A 60 4.49 10.32 -6.80
C VAL A 60 2.97 10.38 -6.65
N GLY A 61 2.42 9.75 -5.62
CA GLY A 61 0.99 9.78 -5.34
C GLY A 61 0.44 11.18 -5.16
N ASP A 62 1.14 12.01 -4.40
CA ASP A 62 0.73 13.38 -4.12
C ASP A 62 0.85 14.30 -5.35
N TYR A 63 1.98 14.26 -6.07
CA TYR A 63 2.20 15.13 -7.23
C TYR A 63 1.44 14.70 -8.47
N ALA A 64 1.42 13.42 -8.77
CA ALA A 64 0.72 12.88 -9.94
C ALA A 64 -0.77 12.57 -9.70
N LYS A 65 -1.25 12.75 -8.45
CA LYS A 65 -2.61 12.41 -8.03
C LYS A 65 -2.95 10.93 -8.33
N VAL A 66 -1.94 10.07 -8.23
CA VAL A 66 -2.07 8.62 -8.42
C VAL A 66 -2.17 7.95 -7.07
N GLY A 67 -3.17 7.11 -6.89
CA GLY A 67 -3.36 6.31 -5.70
C GLY A 67 -3.14 4.83 -5.96
N TYR A 68 -2.54 4.15 -4.99
CA TYR A 68 -2.33 2.72 -5.00
C TYR A 68 -2.98 2.06 -3.79
N ALA A 69 -3.63 0.93 -4.02
CA ALA A 69 -4.09 0.04 -2.96
C ALA A 69 -3.84 -1.42 -3.35
N HIS A 70 -3.58 -2.24 -2.36
CA HIS A 70 -3.46 -3.69 -2.48
C HIS A 70 -4.27 -4.33 -1.36
N PHE A 71 -5.18 -5.23 -1.67
CA PHE A 71 -6.08 -5.82 -0.69
C PHE A 71 -6.55 -7.22 -1.08
N ASN A 72 -6.86 -8.02 -0.07
CA ASN A 72 -7.51 -9.31 -0.22
C ASN A 72 -9.03 -9.12 -0.04
N ILE A 73 -9.81 -9.36 -1.10
CA ILE A 73 -11.27 -9.14 -1.08
C ILE A 73 -12.04 -10.14 -0.24
N LEU A 74 -11.42 -11.25 0.18
CA LEU A 74 -12.04 -12.24 1.04
C LEU A 74 -11.89 -11.92 2.53
N SER A 75 -10.78 -11.29 2.91
CA SER A 75 -10.50 -10.91 4.30
C SER A 75 -10.73 -9.42 4.58
N GLY A 76 -10.77 -8.58 3.55
CA GLY A 76 -10.83 -7.13 3.69
C GLY A 76 -9.51 -6.49 4.15
N HIS A 77 -8.45 -7.29 4.34
CA HIS A 77 -7.15 -6.77 4.75
C HIS A 77 -6.33 -6.29 3.57
N GLY A 78 -5.59 -5.23 3.77
CA GLY A 78 -4.73 -4.67 2.74
C GLY A 78 -4.12 -3.35 3.16
N TYR A 79 -3.55 -2.68 2.18
CA TYR A 79 -2.90 -1.38 2.32
C TYR A 79 -3.41 -0.45 1.23
N ALA A 80 -3.59 0.82 1.56
CA ALA A 80 -3.87 1.86 0.58
C ALA A 80 -3.11 3.15 0.95
N GLN A 81 -2.61 3.84 -0.07
CA GLN A 81 -1.98 5.15 0.08
C GLN A 81 -3.03 6.24 0.34
N LYS A 82 -2.62 7.34 0.98
CA LYS A 82 -3.48 8.52 1.22
C LYS A 82 -4.08 9.08 -0.07
N SER A 83 -3.28 9.14 -1.13
CA SER A 83 -3.76 9.55 -2.46
C SER A 83 -4.88 8.64 -2.99
N TRP A 84 -4.82 7.33 -2.72
CA TRP A 84 -5.89 6.41 -3.11
C TRP A 84 -7.20 6.73 -2.40
N TYR A 85 -7.19 6.93 -1.07
CA TYR A 85 -8.36 7.31 -0.30
C TYR A 85 -8.97 8.62 -0.81
N ARG A 86 -8.12 9.61 -1.03
CA ARG A 86 -8.55 10.92 -1.56
C ARG A 86 -9.25 10.79 -2.92
N ASN A 87 -8.71 9.98 -3.82
CA ASN A 87 -9.26 9.78 -5.16
C ASN A 87 -10.59 9.02 -5.17
N VAL A 88 -10.88 8.22 -4.14
CA VAL A 88 -12.17 7.52 -3.99
C VAL A 88 -13.12 8.24 -3.03
N GLY A 89 -12.74 9.41 -2.52
CA GLY A 89 -13.58 10.25 -1.65
C GLY A 89 -13.69 9.78 -0.21
N GLU A 90 -12.76 8.94 0.26
CA GLU A 90 -12.75 8.42 1.62
C GLU A 90 -11.72 9.15 2.50
N ALA A 91 -11.95 9.14 3.80
CA ALA A 91 -10.97 9.63 4.76
C ALA A 91 -9.76 8.68 4.83
N ASP A 92 -8.58 9.25 5.12
CA ASP A 92 -7.37 8.48 5.31
C ASP A 92 -7.58 7.41 6.40
N GLU A 93 -7.02 6.23 6.18
CA GLU A 93 -7.09 5.09 7.12
C GLU A 93 -8.49 4.50 7.35
N THR A 94 -9.50 4.90 6.57
CA THR A 94 -10.79 4.21 6.60
C THR A 94 -10.57 2.70 6.34
N PRO A 95 -11.10 1.80 7.18
CA PRO A 95 -10.93 0.36 6.96
C PRO A 95 -11.35 -0.04 5.56
N LEU A 96 -10.49 -0.72 4.83
CA LEU A 96 -10.77 -1.14 3.45
C LEU A 96 -12.01 -2.01 3.36
N SER A 97 -12.29 -2.82 4.41
CA SER A 97 -13.53 -3.60 4.54
C SER A 97 -14.80 -2.75 4.50
N ASP A 98 -14.74 -1.50 4.94
CA ASP A 98 -15.88 -0.60 4.97
C ASP A 98 -16.10 0.09 3.62
N ILE A 99 -15.07 0.12 2.78
CA ILE A 99 -15.10 0.70 1.44
C ILE A 99 -15.57 -0.33 0.42
N PHE A 100 -14.98 -1.55 0.48
CA PHE A 100 -15.30 -2.60 -0.48
C PHE A 100 -16.72 -3.11 -0.33
N GLY A 101 -17.43 -3.12 -1.44
CA GLY A 101 -18.84 -3.54 -1.49
C GLY A 101 -19.83 -2.41 -1.22
N THR A 102 -19.41 -1.31 -0.60
CA THR A 102 -20.27 -0.13 -0.40
C THR A 102 -20.02 0.94 -1.45
N TYR A 103 -18.76 1.32 -1.66
CA TYR A 103 -18.33 2.37 -2.59
C TYR A 103 -19.26 3.60 -2.57
N ARG A 104 -19.60 4.04 -1.36
CA ARG A 104 -20.69 5.00 -1.08
C ARG A 104 -20.53 6.35 -1.78
N HIS A 105 -19.29 6.75 -2.05
CA HIS A 105 -19.00 8.04 -2.70
C HIS A 105 -19.00 7.96 -4.24
N PHE A 106 -19.08 6.77 -4.81
CA PHE A 106 -19.22 6.64 -6.25
C PHE A 106 -20.64 6.90 -6.73
N HIS A 107 -20.78 7.48 -7.92
CA HIS A 107 -22.07 7.59 -8.58
C HIS A 107 -22.76 6.21 -8.66
N PRO A 108 -24.09 6.10 -8.47
CA PRO A 108 -24.79 4.81 -8.43
C PRO A 108 -24.49 3.88 -9.60
N ASP A 109 -24.44 4.41 -10.83
CA ASP A 109 -24.15 3.60 -12.03
C ASP A 109 -22.72 3.04 -12.01
N ASP A 110 -21.76 3.89 -11.60
CA ASP A 110 -20.33 3.52 -11.55
C ASP A 110 -20.08 2.55 -10.40
N ARG A 111 -20.74 2.74 -9.27
CA ARG A 111 -20.71 1.84 -8.12
C ARG A 111 -21.18 0.43 -8.46
N ALA A 112 -22.24 0.32 -9.27
CA ALA A 112 -22.76 -0.98 -9.71
C ALA A 112 -21.70 -1.78 -10.49
N LEU A 113 -20.87 -1.12 -11.30
CA LEU A 113 -19.77 -1.76 -12.03
C LEU A 113 -18.67 -2.29 -11.08
N LEU A 114 -18.34 -1.54 -10.04
CA LEU A 114 -17.35 -1.96 -9.03
C LEU A 114 -17.84 -3.18 -8.24
N ILE A 115 -19.08 -3.16 -7.79
CA ILE A 115 -19.69 -4.28 -7.05
C ILE A 115 -19.71 -5.54 -7.93
N ARG A 116 -20.14 -5.38 -9.18
CA ARG A 116 -20.16 -6.51 -10.14
C ARG A 116 -18.77 -7.05 -10.39
N PHE A 117 -17.77 -6.18 -10.57
CA PHE A 117 -16.38 -6.62 -10.74
C PHE A 117 -15.91 -7.48 -9.56
N LEU A 118 -16.17 -7.05 -8.31
CA LEU A 118 -15.77 -7.83 -7.13
C LEU A 118 -16.46 -9.18 -7.05
N ASP A 119 -17.74 -9.24 -7.40
CA ASP A 119 -18.50 -10.51 -7.42
C ASP A 119 -18.00 -11.47 -8.50
N ASP A 120 -17.69 -10.94 -9.68
CA ASP A 120 -17.09 -11.72 -10.77
C ASP A 120 -15.66 -12.16 -10.44
N ALA A 121 -14.86 -11.30 -9.79
CA ALA A 121 -13.52 -11.64 -9.32
C ALA A 121 -13.53 -12.75 -8.27
N ARG A 122 -14.49 -12.73 -7.33
CA ARG A 122 -14.68 -13.82 -6.36
C ARG A 122 -14.96 -15.17 -7.03
N LYS A 123 -15.62 -15.16 -8.16
CA LYS A 123 -15.96 -16.36 -8.96
C LYS A 123 -14.88 -16.74 -9.98
N GLY A 124 -13.80 -15.95 -10.09
CA GLY A 124 -12.75 -16.15 -11.08
C GLY A 124 -13.19 -15.85 -12.53
N LEU A 125 -14.27 -15.07 -12.71
CA LEU A 125 -14.85 -14.75 -14.02
C LEU A 125 -14.19 -13.52 -14.67
N THR A 126 -13.47 -12.72 -13.91
CA THR A 126 -12.78 -11.53 -14.40
C THR A 126 -11.44 -11.34 -13.71
N THR A 127 -10.50 -10.67 -14.39
CA THR A 127 -9.17 -10.39 -13.85
C THR A 127 -8.83 -8.91 -13.81
N LYS A 128 -9.58 -8.07 -14.52
CA LYS A 128 -9.29 -6.63 -14.60
C LYS A 128 -10.53 -5.79 -14.88
N LEU A 129 -10.49 -4.57 -14.38
CA LEU A 129 -11.42 -3.48 -14.71
C LEU A 129 -10.62 -2.21 -14.95
N SER A 130 -10.97 -1.44 -15.97
CA SER A 130 -10.40 -0.10 -16.22
C SER A 130 -11.54 0.80 -16.68
N LYS A 131 -11.89 1.79 -15.87
CA LYS A 131 -13.04 2.69 -16.13
C LYS A 131 -12.82 4.06 -15.52
N GLU A 132 -13.32 5.07 -16.20
CA GLU A 132 -13.53 6.41 -15.66
C GLU A 132 -14.82 6.43 -14.86
N MET A 133 -14.76 6.95 -13.63
CA MET A 133 -15.85 6.91 -12.68
C MET A 133 -16.01 8.25 -11.97
N ARG A 134 -17.23 8.55 -11.58
CA ARG A 134 -17.61 9.77 -10.86
C ARG A 134 -17.60 9.51 -9.35
N VAL A 135 -16.92 10.38 -8.61
CA VAL A 135 -16.86 10.35 -7.15
C VAL A 135 -17.56 11.60 -6.61
N LEU A 136 -18.58 11.40 -5.79
CA LEU A 136 -19.37 12.46 -5.18
C LEU A 136 -18.55 13.17 -4.09
N ARG A 137 -18.56 14.48 -4.11
CA ARG A 137 -18.00 15.34 -3.06
C ARG A 137 -19.09 15.80 -2.09
N GLU A 138 -18.67 16.31 -0.94
CA GLU A 138 -19.56 16.83 0.11
C GLU A 138 -20.44 17.98 -0.38
N ASP A 139 -19.97 18.79 -1.32
CA ASP A 139 -20.72 19.90 -1.94
C ASP A 139 -21.75 19.45 -3.01
N GLY A 140 -21.88 18.14 -3.21
CA GLY A 140 -22.79 17.56 -4.21
C GLY A 140 -22.24 17.54 -5.64
N THR A 141 -21.03 18.04 -5.86
CA THR A 141 -20.36 17.94 -7.16
C THR A 141 -19.65 16.59 -7.32
N TYR A 142 -19.28 16.24 -8.55
CA TYR A 142 -18.49 15.05 -8.83
C TYR A 142 -17.07 15.40 -9.26
N THR A 143 -16.11 14.61 -8.79
CA THR A 143 -14.79 14.49 -9.42
C THR A 143 -14.75 13.26 -10.29
N TRP A 144 -13.82 13.24 -11.22
CA TRP A 144 -13.59 12.11 -12.09
C TRP A 144 -12.32 11.37 -11.70
N THR A 145 -12.45 10.09 -11.51
CA THR A 145 -11.34 9.19 -11.17
C THR A 145 -11.27 8.07 -12.21
N HIS A 146 -10.11 7.83 -12.76
CA HIS A 146 -9.87 6.62 -13.55
C HIS A 146 -9.47 5.49 -12.60
N VAL A 147 -10.24 4.43 -12.58
CA VAL A 147 -10.04 3.27 -11.68
C VAL A 147 -9.55 2.08 -12.51
N ASN A 148 -8.40 1.54 -12.10
CA ASN A 148 -7.86 0.29 -12.61
C ASN A 148 -7.82 -0.73 -11.48
N LEU A 149 -8.46 -1.87 -11.68
CA LEU A 149 -8.43 -3.01 -10.78
C LEU A 149 -7.82 -4.20 -11.50
N LEU A 150 -6.93 -4.91 -10.82
CA LEU A 150 -6.26 -6.11 -11.33
C LEU A 150 -6.26 -7.20 -10.27
N VAL A 151 -6.77 -8.38 -10.60
CA VAL A 151 -6.62 -9.57 -9.76
C VAL A 151 -5.18 -10.07 -9.88
N LYS A 152 -4.37 -9.83 -8.84
CA LYS A 152 -2.95 -10.21 -8.78
C LYS A 152 -2.76 -11.68 -8.43
N LYS A 153 -3.61 -12.20 -7.52
CA LYS A 153 -3.55 -13.58 -7.06
C LYS A 153 -4.95 -14.12 -6.86
N TYR A 154 -5.20 -15.31 -7.39
CA TYR A 154 -6.47 -16.02 -7.23
C TYR A 154 -6.21 -17.40 -6.64
N ALA A 155 -6.45 -17.55 -5.34
CA ALA A 155 -6.30 -18.80 -4.58
C ALA A 155 -7.42 -18.88 -3.53
N PRO A 156 -8.68 -19.08 -3.95
CA PRO A 156 -9.83 -19.04 -3.03
C PRO A 156 -9.81 -20.17 -1.99
N GLN A 157 -9.20 -21.30 -2.30
CA GLN A 157 -8.98 -22.41 -1.35
C GLN A 157 -8.10 -21.99 -0.16
N ASP A 158 -7.19 -21.04 -0.36
CA ASP A 158 -6.33 -20.48 0.68
C ASP A 158 -6.92 -19.18 1.28
N ARG A 159 -8.15 -18.83 0.91
CA ARG A 159 -8.83 -17.58 1.26
C ARG A 159 -8.08 -16.33 0.76
N ILE A 160 -7.45 -16.43 -0.42
CA ILE A 160 -6.68 -15.36 -1.02
C ILE A 160 -7.26 -15.04 -2.39
N ILE A 161 -7.78 -13.81 -2.52
CA ILE A 161 -8.03 -13.15 -3.80
C ILE A 161 -7.51 -11.74 -3.65
N GLU A 162 -6.29 -11.52 -4.12
CA GLU A 162 -5.59 -10.23 -4.01
C GLU A 162 -5.88 -9.37 -5.22
N ILE A 163 -6.27 -8.13 -4.97
CA ILE A 163 -6.51 -7.12 -5.99
C ILE A 163 -5.54 -5.95 -5.78
N ILE A 164 -4.96 -5.49 -6.87
CA ILE A 164 -4.30 -4.18 -6.95
C ILE A 164 -5.29 -3.19 -7.53
N SER A 165 -5.41 -2.04 -6.89
CA SER A 165 -6.15 -0.88 -7.38
C SER A 165 -5.18 0.28 -7.64
N ILE A 166 -5.20 0.80 -8.85
CA ILE A 166 -4.52 2.04 -9.20
C ILE A 166 -5.58 3.01 -9.68
N ASN A 167 -5.67 4.15 -9.06
CA ASN A 167 -6.58 5.21 -9.45
C ASN A 167 -5.85 6.53 -9.65
N TYR A 168 -6.39 7.41 -10.45
CA TYR A 168 -5.88 8.76 -10.62
C TYR A 168 -6.99 9.75 -10.97
N ASP A 169 -6.85 10.96 -10.44
CA ASP A 169 -7.80 12.06 -10.65
C ASP A 169 -7.64 12.58 -12.08
N ILE A 170 -8.73 12.51 -12.85
CA ILE A 170 -8.81 13.00 -14.23
C ILE A 170 -9.77 14.20 -14.36
N THR A 171 -10.12 14.85 -13.26
CA THR A 171 -11.11 15.92 -13.24
C THR A 171 -10.72 17.08 -14.13
N GLU A 172 -9.44 17.49 -14.09
CA GLU A 172 -8.95 18.59 -14.97
C GLU A 172 -8.97 18.20 -16.43
N LEU A 173 -8.64 16.95 -16.75
CA LEU A 173 -8.74 16.41 -18.11
C LEU A 173 -10.18 16.48 -18.62
N LYS A 174 -11.13 16.01 -17.82
CA LYS A 174 -12.57 16.06 -18.17
C LYS A 174 -13.09 17.48 -18.37
N ARG A 175 -12.69 18.41 -17.52
CA ARG A 175 -13.05 19.83 -17.69
C ARG A 175 -12.50 20.42 -19.00
N THR A 176 -11.27 20.07 -19.35
CA THR A 176 -10.65 20.53 -20.60
C THR A 176 -11.38 19.95 -21.82
N GLU A 177 -11.69 18.64 -21.79
CA GLU A 177 -12.49 18.00 -22.85
C GLU A 177 -13.85 18.69 -23.04
N GLU A 178 -14.56 18.96 -21.94
CA GLU A 178 -15.85 19.66 -21.99
C GLU A 178 -15.77 21.09 -22.54
N MET A 179 -14.69 21.82 -22.21
CA MET A 179 -14.47 23.16 -22.76
C MET A 179 -14.19 23.12 -24.26
N LEU A 180 -13.42 22.15 -24.75
CA LEU A 180 -13.13 21.98 -26.18
C LEU A 180 -14.37 21.61 -27.00
N VAL A 181 -15.29 20.84 -26.41
CA VAL A 181 -16.54 20.47 -27.10
C VAL A 181 -17.54 21.66 -27.19
N LYS A 182 -17.46 22.61 -26.25
CA LYS A 182 -18.32 23.80 -26.21
C LYS A 182 -17.78 24.99 -27.01
N ALA A 183 -16.53 24.93 -27.44
CA ALA A 183 -15.90 25.95 -28.28
C ALA A 183 -16.18 25.73 -29.77
#